data_b7bd5cebc6cec8b266e56eac655be3e7
#
_entry.id   b7bd5cebc6cec8b266e56eac655be3e7
#
_cell.length_a   1.000
_cell.length_b   1.000
_cell.length_c   1.000
_cell.angle_alpha   90.00
_cell.angle_beta   90.00
_cell.angle_gamma   90.00
#
_symmetry.space_group_name_H-M   'P 1'
#
loop_
_entity.id
_entity.type
_entity.pdbx_description
1 polymer ?
#
loop_
_entity_poly.entity_id
_entity_poly.type
_entity_poly.pdbx_seq_one_letter_code
_entity_poly.pdbx_strand_id
1 'polypeptide(L)'
;MKRLILSFILLACSLLAIQDVCGQYYYEDYYIKKRVAELVPYIPDHGMDNCRMVAFEPSFYRLLVHAFEIPEGGMGEIGAEEWLYYFITGQDYDGYEDAKVEVIDYTFIGKKTAYVTVNYIKRNHNIVLLFNGFDWVISDFDNVKTRLEQYIVEMREYFRSSEWDAYVANIMNGDDEDWKASARRKKEEVEEYFRRYPVRK
;
A
#
# COMPACT_ATOMS: atom_id res chain seq x y z
N MET A 1 -54.01 12.55 25.20
CA MET A 1 -53.26 11.27 25.17
C MET A 1 -52.48 11.04 23.88
N LYS A 2 -53.06 11.09 22.69
CA LYS A 2 -52.31 10.81 21.43
C LYS A 2 -51.10 11.71 21.18
N ARG A 3 -51.15 13.01 21.53
CA ARG A 3 -50.00 13.94 21.35
C ARG A 3 -48.86 13.68 22.33
N LEU A 4 -49.12 13.20 23.52
CA LEU A 4 -48.13 12.83 24.51
C LEU A 4 -47.35 11.57 24.09
N ILE A 5 -48.05 10.58 23.54
CA ILE A 5 -47.46 9.35 23.04
C ILE A 5 -46.53 9.63 21.84
N LEU A 6 -46.94 10.50 20.90
CA LEU A 6 -46.14 10.89 19.76
C LEU A 6 -44.85 11.61 20.17
N SER A 7 -44.94 12.52 21.18
CA SER A 7 -43.76 13.21 21.72
C SER A 7 -42.80 12.25 22.40
N PHE A 8 -43.29 11.23 23.09
CA PHE A 8 -42.46 10.21 23.74
C PHE A 8 -41.76 9.31 22.70
N ILE A 9 -42.43 8.94 21.60
CA ILE A 9 -41.85 8.15 20.54
C ILE A 9 -40.76 8.95 19.82
N LEU A 10 -41.00 10.22 19.52
CA LEU A 10 -40.00 11.10 18.91
C LEU A 10 -38.76 11.30 19.79
N LEU A 11 -38.97 11.47 21.10
CA LEU A 11 -37.86 11.58 22.06
C LEU A 11 -37.06 10.27 22.18
N ALA A 12 -37.73 9.13 22.23
CA ALA A 12 -37.09 7.81 22.26
C ALA A 12 -36.29 7.52 20.97
N CYS A 13 -36.84 7.86 19.80
CA CYS A 13 -36.14 7.71 18.53
C CYS A 13 -34.90 8.64 18.42
N SER A 14 -34.99 9.87 18.94
CA SER A 14 -33.84 10.78 18.95
C SER A 14 -32.76 10.33 19.93
N LEU A 15 -33.12 9.79 21.10
CA LEU A 15 -32.17 9.23 22.06
C LEU A 15 -31.48 7.96 21.53
N LEU A 16 -32.21 7.09 20.85
CA LEU A 16 -31.61 5.91 20.18
C LEU A 16 -30.66 6.30 19.05
N ALA A 17 -31.04 7.30 18.25
CA ALA A 17 -30.15 7.82 17.19
C ALA A 17 -28.87 8.46 17.76
N ILE A 18 -28.96 9.15 18.90
CA ILE A 18 -27.80 9.72 19.59
C ILE A 18 -26.91 8.62 20.19
N GLN A 19 -27.50 7.57 20.77
CA GLN A 19 -26.73 6.43 21.30
C GLN A 19 -26.02 5.68 20.19
N ASP A 20 -26.66 5.45 19.04
CA ASP A 20 -26.02 4.81 17.90
C ASP A 20 -24.86 5.65 17.37
N VAL A 21 -25.02 6.97 17.28
CA VAL A 21 -23.94 7.87 16.81
C VAL A 21 -22.79 7.90 17.82
N CYS A 22 -23.06 8.07 19.12
CA CYS A 22 -22.00 8.08 20.13
C CYS A 22 -21.32 6.73 20.31
N GLY A 23 -22.09 5.63 20.28
CA GLY A 23 -21.55 4.27 20.37
C GLY A 23 -20.69 3.91 19.16
N GLN A 24 -21.10 4.33 17.98
CA GLN A 24 -20.37 4.13 16.74
C GLN A 24 -19.04 4.88 16.73
N TYR A 25 -19.00 6.15 17.15
CA TYR A 25 -17.75 6.93 17.25
C TYR A 25 -16.76 6.34 18.25
N TYR A 26 -17.22 5.89 19.42
CA TYR A 26 -16.34 5.28 20.43
C TYR A 26 -15.79 3.92 19.95
N TYR A 27 -16.61 3.15 19.25
CA TYR A 27 -16.19 1.87 18.68
C TYR A 27 -15.21 2.06 17.51
N GLU A 28 -15.42 3.06 16.66
CA GLU A 28 -14.54 3.42 15.55
C GLU A 28 -13.16 3.86 16.05
N ASP A 29 -13.07 4.67 17.11
CA ASP A 29 -11.82 5.11 17.72
C ASP A 29 -10.97 3.95 18.23
N TYR A 30 -11.55 3.12 19.07
CA TYR A 30 -10.84 1.94 19.60
C TYR A 30 -10.45 0.98 18.48
N TYR A 31 -11.34 0.78 17.52
CA TYR A 31 -11.13 -0.15 16.43
C TYR A 31 -10.04 0.31 15.46
N ILE A 32 -10.00 1.59 15.10
CA ILE A 32 -8.93 2.14 14.25
C ILE A 32 -7.56 1.96 14.90
N LYS A 33 -7.41 2.32 16.17
CA LYS A 33 -6.14 2.16 16.88
C LYS A 33 -5.68 0.71 16.92
N LYS A 34 -6.59 -0.18 17.27
CA LYS A 34 -6.32 -1.63 17.29
C LYS A 34 -5.95 -2.14 15.89
N ARG A 35 -6.74 -1.76 14.89
CA ARG A 35 -6.55 -2.23 13.52
C ARG A 35 -5.21 -1.78 12.93
N VAL A 36 -4.82 -0.54 13.14
CA VAL A 36 -3.53 -0.02 12.67
C VAL A 36 -2.38 -0.71 13.38
N ALA A 37 -2.49 -0.94 14.69
CA ALA A 37 -1.48 -1.67 15.46
C ALA A 37 -1.31 -3.13 14.99
N GLU A 38 -2.34 -3.73 14.42
CA GLU A 38 -2.29 -5.06 13.81
C GLU A 38 -1.73 -5.02 12.38
N LEU A 39 -2.18 -4.05 11.55
CA LEU A 39 -1.86 -4.01 10.12
C LEU A 39 -0.41 -3.64 9.84
N VAL A 40 0.15 -2.67 10.55
CA VAL A 40 1.48 -2.14 10.22
C VAL A 40 2.59 -3.19 10.42
N PRO A 41 2.65 -3.95 11.52
CA PRO A 41 3.59 -5.05 11.67
C PRO A 41 3.30 -6.23 10.74
N TYR A 42 2.02 -6.42 10.37
CA TYR A 42 1.60 -7.54 9.52
C TYR A 42 2.24 -7.50 8.13
N ILE A 43 2.49 -6.30 7.60
CA ILE A 43 2.99 -6.10 6.24
C ILE A 43 4.37 -6.75 6.03
N PRO A 44 5.40 -6.46 6.85
CA PRO A 44 6.70 -7.10 6.71
C PRO A 44 6.69 -8.59 7.01
N ASP A 45 5.82 -9.05 7.91
CA ASP A 45 5.86 -10.43 8.42
C ASP A 45 5.19 -11.46 7.49
N HIS A 46 4.28 -11.05 6.61
CA HIS A 46 3.39 -11.99 5.92
C HIS A 46 3.48 -11.97 4.39
N GLY A 47 4.28 -11.08 3.82
CA GLY A 47 4.46 -10.96 2.39
C GLY A 47 3.27 -10.40 1.62
N MET A 48 3.54 -9.98 0.39
CA MET A 48 2.57 -9.28 -0.45
C MET A 48 1.29 -10.08 -0.73
N ASP A 49 1.39 -11.37 -0.96
CA ASP A 49 0.23 -12.21 -1.31
C ASP A 49 -0.76 -12.35 -0.15
N ASN A 50 -0.26 -12.50 1.07
CA ASN A 50 -1.09 -12.56 2.26
C ASN A 50 -1.68 -11.18 2.63
N CYS A 51 -0.94 -10.11 2.38
CA CYS A 51 -1.42 -8.74 2.59
C CYS A 51 -2.56 -8.33 1.65
N ARG A 52 -2.68 -8.96 0.48
CA ARG A 52 -3.70 -8.65 -0.52
C ARG A 52 -5.11 -8.56 0.04
N MET A 53 -5.51 -9.54 0.83
CA MET A 53 -6.92 -9.67 1.28
C MET A 53 -7.16 -8.97 2.60
N VAL A 54 -6.14 -8.81 3.42
CA VAL A 54 -6.28 -8.44 4.83
C VAL A 54 -5.87 -6.98 5.08
N ALA A 55 -4.82 -6.53 4.41
CA ALA A 55 -4.18 -5.27 4.77
C ALA A 55 -4.40 -4.15 3.76
N PHE A 56 -4.52 -4.45 2.46
CA PHE A 56 -4.50 -3.42 1.42
C PHE A 56 -5.83 -3.24 0.69
N GLU A 57 -6.10 -1.98 0.37
CA GLU A 57 -7.13 -1.64 -0.61
C GLU A 57 -6.76 -2.24 -1.99
N PRO A 58 -7.70 -2.86 -2.72
CA PRO A 58 -7.39 -3.61 -3.94
C PRO A 58 -6.69 -2.81 -5.05
N SER A 59 -6.93 -1.50 -5.17
CA SER A 59 -6.24 -0.67 -6.18
C SER A 59 -4.80 -0.38 -5.76
N PHE A 60 -4.56 -0.16 -4.47
CA PHE A 60 -3.23 0.05 -3.93
C PHE A 60 -2.39 -1.23 -4.02
N TYR A 61 -2.98 -2.38 -3.69
CA TYR A 61 -2.31 -3.67 -3.86
C TYR A 61 -1.90 -3.93 -5.32
N ARG A 62 -2.80 -3.67 -6.30
CA ARG A 62 -2.46 -3.82 -7.72
C ARG A 62 -1.32 -2.91 -8.15
N LEU A 63 -1.24 -1.71 -7.59
CA LEU A 63 -0.15 -0.78 -7.86
C LEU A 63 1.19 -1.29 -7.31
N LEU A 64 1.19 -1.82 -6.10
CA LEU A 64 2.36 -2.47 -5.50
C LEU A 64 2.86 -3.63 -6.37
N VAL A 65 1.97 -4.54 -6.76
CA VAL A 65 2.31 -5.67 -7.63
C VAL A 65 2.86 -5.20 -8.97
N HIS A 66 2.22 -4.19 -9.59
CA HIS A 66 2.68 -3.64 -10.86
C HIS A 66 4.09 -3.05 -10.77
N ALA A 67 4.38 -2.32 -9.71
CA ALA A 67 5.70 -1.75 -9.50
C ALA A 67 6.76 -2.82 -9.21
N PHE A 68 6.39 -3.86 -8.44
CA PHE A 68 7.28 -4.98 -8.11
C PHE A 68 7.63 -5.83 -9.35
N GLU A 69 6.69 -5.99 -10.30
CA GLU A 69 6.92 -6.76 -11.53
C GLU A 69 7.76 -6.02 -12.61
N ILE A 70 8.25 -4.82 -12.33
CA ILE A 70 9.12 -4.08 -13.24
C ILE A 70 10.51 -4.76 -13.31
N PRO A 71 10.98 -5.16 -14.49
CA PRO A 71 12.18 -6.00 -14.62
C PRO A 71 13.50 -5.39 -14.13
N GLU A 72 13.58 -4.07 -14.07
CA GLU A 72 14.81 -3.34 -13.71
C GLU A 72 14.70 -2.54 -12.41
N GLY A 73 13.76 -2.89 -11.57
CA GLY A 73 13.54 -2.15 -10.33
C GLY A 73 14.69 -2.14 -9.33
N GLY A 74 15.85 -2.67 -9.69
CA GLY A 74 16.99 -2.81 -8.77
C GLY A 74 16.72 -3.80 -7.64
N MET A 75 15.61 -4.51 -7.71
CA MET A 75 15.07 -5.35 -6.65
C MET A 75 15.07 -6.83 -7.02
N GLY A 76 15.75 -7.20 -8.11
CA GLY A 76 15.76 -8.57 -8.60
C GLY A 76 16.43 -9.59 -7.66
N GLU A 77 17.11 -9.12 -6.62
CA GLU A 77 17.73 -9.93 -5.57
C GLU A 77 17.02 -9.80 -4.21
N ILE A 78 16.08 -8.85 -4.10
CA ILE A 78 15.34 -8.61 -2.85
C ILE A 78 13.97 -9.29 -2.94
N GLY A 79 13.57 -10.00 -1.90
CA GLY A 79 12.23 -10.59 -1.81
C GLY A 79 11.13 -9.53 -1.83
N ALA A 80 9.92 -9.92 -2.23
CA ALA A 80 8.78 -9.00 -2.30
C ALA A 80 8.48 -8.34 -0.94
N GLU A 81 8.70 -9.06 0.15
CA GLU A 81 8.53 -8.59 1.52
C GLU A 81 9.55 -7.51 1.88
N GLU A 82 10.82 -7.75 1.59
CA GLU A 82 11.90 -6.80 1.86
C GLU A 82 11.72 -5.53 1.04
N TRP A 83 11.34 -5.66 -0.24
CA TRP A 83 11.02 -4.53 -1.09
C TRP A 83 9.88 -3.69 -0.54
N LEU A 84 8.79 -4.34 -0.14
CA LEU A 84 7.65 -3.66 0.46
C LEU A 84 8.04 -2.95 1.76
N TYR A 85 8.83 -3.63 2.60
CA TYR A 85 9.35 -3.06 3.83
C TYR A 85 10.24 -1.83 3.55
N TYR A 86 11.20 -1.94 2.65
CA TYR A 86 12.07 -0.84 2.24
C TYR A 86 11.28 0.34 1.68
N PHE A 87 10.29 0.07 0.82
CA PHE A 87 9.42 1.11 0.25
C PHE A 87 8.61 1.86 1.32
N ILE A 88 8.14 1.15 2.32
CA ILE A 88 7.35 1.70 3.42
C ILE A 88 8.25 2.45 4.41
N THR A 89 9.34 1.86 4.82
CA THR A 89 10.17 2.38 5.91
C THR A 89 11.37 3.20 5.43
N GLY A 90 11.84 2.97 4.20
CA GLY A 90 13.08 3.53 3.67
C GLY A 90 14.32 2.97 4.36
N GLN A 91 14.25 1.78 4.96
CA GLN A 91 15.32 1.12 5.69
C GLN A 91 15.44 -0.33 5.26
N ASP A 92 16.67 -0.88 5.36
CA ASP A 92 16.92 -2.30 5.17
C ASP A 92 16.20 -3.13 6.24
N TYR A 93 15.79 -4.34 5.85
CA TYR A 93 15.09 -5.29 6.71
C TYR A 93 16.08 -5.94 7.68
N ASP A 94 16.42 -5.24 8.76
CA ASP A 94 17.30 -5.79 9.80
C ASP A 94 16.73 -5.57 11.21
N GLY A 95 16.24 -6.67 11.81
CA GLY A 95 16.20 -6.80 13.26
C GLY A 95 15.10 -6.04 14.01
N TYR A 96 13.94 -5.79 13.41
CA TYR A 96 12.84 -5.07 14.06
C TYR A 96 11.65 -5.96 14.46
N GLU A 97 11.89 -7.23 14.70
CA GLU A 97 10.86 -8.24 15.04
C GLU A 97 9.95 -7.86 16.22
N ASP A 98 10.41 -6.94 17.09
CA ASP A 98 9.65 -6.48 18.26
C ASP A 98 9.18 -5.02 18.17
N ALA A 99 9.17 -4.40 16.99
CA ALA A 99 8.80 -3.01 16.87
C ALA A 99 7.30 -2.82 17.14
N LYS A 100 6.97 -1.99 18.15
CA LYS A 100 5.60 -1.64 18.49
C LYS A 100 5.13 -0.45 17.65
N VAL A 101 3.88 -0.51 17.23
CA VAL A 101 3.19 0.61 16.58
C VAL A 101 2.50 1.44 17.65
N GLU A 102 2.81 2.73 17.69
CA GLU A 102 2.15 3.71 18.52
C GLU A 102 1.33 4.65 17.63
N VAL A 103 0.02 4.69 17.83
CA VAL A 103 -0.85 5.65 17.15
C VAL A 103 -0.73 7.00 17.84
N ILE A 104 -0.18 8.00 17.11
CA ILE A 104 0.04 9.35 17.62
C ILE A 104 -1.20 10.21 17.44
N ASP A 105 -1.80 10.17 16.24
CA ASP A 105 -2.95 10.98 15.88
C ASP A 105 -3.77 10.30 14.78
N TYR A 106 -5.05 10.66 14.67
CA TYR A 106 -5.91 10.23 13.59
C TYR A 106 -7.06 11.19 13.36
N THR A 107 -7.51 11.27 12.12
CA THR A 107 -8.63 12.12 11.70
C THR A 107 -9.49 11.39 10.67
N PHE A 108 -10.81 11.38 10.90
CA PHE A 108 -11.76 10.85 9.93
C PHE A 108 -12.12 11.90 8.88
N ILE A 109 -12.14 11.50 7.62
CA ILE A 109 -12.71 12.27 6.52
C ILE A 109 -13.95 11.55 6.00
N GLY A 110 -15.10 12.04 6.44
CA GLY A 110 -16.37 11.37 6.21
C GLY A 110 -16.47 10.04 6.98
N LYS A 111 -17.23 9.08 6.42
CA LYS A 111 -17.51 7.80 7.08
C LYS A 111 -16.60 6.64 6.67
N LYS A 112 -15.74 6.85 5.69
CA LYS A 112 -15.01 5.74 5.05
C LYS A 112 -13.52 5.96 4.92
N THR A 113 -13.00 7.09 5.36
CA THR A 113 -11.58 7.41 5.24
C THR A 113 -11.04 7.88 6.57
N ALA A 114 -9.90 7.35 6.97
CA ALA A 114 -9.16 7.82 8.13
C ALA A 114 -7.70 8.08 7.76
N TYR A 115 -7.18 9.22 8.21
CA TYR A 115 -5.76 9.54 8.19
C TYR A 115 -5.20 9.24 9.57
N VAL A 116 -4.17 8.43 9.65
CA VAL A 116 -3.59 7.98 10.90
C VAL A 116 -2.10 8.24 10.87
N THR A 117 -1.58 8.92 11.88
CA THR A 117 -0.14 9.06 12.10
C THR A 117 0.29 8.07 13.17
N VAL A 118 1.28 7.24 12.82
CA VAL A 118 1.85 6.25 13.74
C VAL A 118 3.34 6.50 13.92
N ASN A 119 3.86 6.16 15.09
CA ASN A 119 5.30 5.93 15.27
C ASN A 119 5.57 4.44 15.13
N TYR A 120 6.45 4.10 14.20
CA TYR A 120 6.90 2.74 13.96
C TYR A 120 8.38 2.79 13.55
N ILE A 121 9.20 1.94 14.18
CA ILE A 121 10.65 1.89 13.92
C ILE A 121 11.30 3.28 14.02
N LYS A 122 11.01 3.99 15.13
CA LYS A 122 11.55 5.33 15.45
C LYS A 122 11.22 6.43 14.43
N ARG A 123 10.25 6.23 13.57
CA ARG A 123 9.77 7.21 12.58
C ARG A 123 8.26 7.38 12.66
N ASN A 124 7.81 8.57 12.28
CA ASN A 124 6.39 8.82 12.10
C ASN A 124 6.01 8.50 10.66
N HIS A 125 4.95 7.74 10.51
CA HIS A 125 4.38 7.34 9.25
C HIS A 125 2.93 7.84 9.15
N ASN A 126 2.53 8.26 7.97
CA ASN A 126 1.16 8.67 7.67
C ASN A 126 0.47 7.58 6.85
N ILE A 127 -0.60 7.03 7.40
CA ILE A 127 -1.37 5.95 6.80
C ILE A 127 -2.74 6.48 6.41
N VAL A 128 -3.17 6.18 5.20
CA VAL A 128 -4.55 6.41 4.76
C VAL A 128 -5.29 5.08 4.78
N LEU A 129 -6.31 5.01 5.61
CA LEU A 129 -7.21 3.86 5.69
C LEU A 129 -8.51 4.13 4.95
N LEU A 130 -9.02 3.10 4.27
CA LEU A 130 -10.36 3.07 3.69
C LEU A 130 -11.18 1.95 4.32
N PHE A 131 -12.44 2.26 4.65
CA PHE A 131 -13.41 1.26 5.07
C PHE A 131 -14.06 0.63 3.84
N ASN A 132 -13.78 -0.66 3.63
CA ASN A 132 -14.27 -1.41 2.45
C ASN A 132 -15.68 -1.98 2.60
N GLY A 133 -16.35 -1.69 3.71
CA GLY A 133 -17.67 -2.22 4.07
C GLY A 133 -17.62 -3.33 5.13
N PHE A 134 -16.46 -3.89 5.38
CA PHE A 134 -16.23 -4.94 6.38
C PHE A 134 -15.14 -4.55 7.37
N ASP A 135 -14.07 -3.95 6.87
CA ASP A 135 -12.89 -3.62 7.66
C ASP A 135 -12.15 -2.40 7.09
N TRP A 136 -11.24 -1.85 7.89
CA TRP A 136 -10.33 -0.80 7.48
C TRP A 136 -9.09 -1.42 6.83
N VAL A 137 -8.75 -0.95 5.65
CA VAL A 137 -7.61 -1.42 4.86
C VAL A 137 -6.74 -0.23 4.45
N ILE A 138 -5.46 -0.46 4.27
CA ILE A 138 -4.50 0.57 3.88
C ILE A 138 -4.70 0.91 2.41
N SER A 139 -4.96 2.17 2.11
CA SER A 139 -5.08 2.68 0.75
C SER A 139 -3.87 3.51 0.31
N ASP A 140 -3.09 4.00 1.26
CA ASP A 140 -1.81 4.64 1.02
C ASP A 140 -0.96 4.64 2.30
N PHE A 141 0.35 4.80 2.14
CA PHE A 141 1.32 4.82 3.22
C PHE A 141 2.45 5.78 2.85
N ASP A 142 2.62 6.88 3.58
CA ASP A 142 3.65 7.91 3.33
C ASP A 142 3.74 8.40 1.88
N ASN A 143 2.60 8.54 1.20
CA ASN A 143 2.49 8.87 -0.22
C ASN A 143 3.20 7.86 -1.15
N VAL A 144 3.33 6.61 -0.73
CA VAL A 144 3.93 5.53 -1.53
C VAL A 144 3.18 5.36 -2.85
N LYS A 145 1.86 5.52 -2.84
CA LYS A 145 1.04 5.44 -4.05
C LYS A 145 1.53 6.37 -5.16
N THR A 146 1.74 7.64 -4.85
CA THR A 146 2.26 8.62 -5.81
C THR A 146 3.67 8.27 -6.28
N ARG A 147 4.53 7.82 -5.38
CA ARG A 147 5.90 7.41 -5.73
C ARG A 147 5.92 6.18 -6.64
N LEU A 148 5.04 5.20 -6.39
CA LEU A 148 4.92 4.02 -7.25
C LEU A 148 4.38 4.36 -8.63
N GLU A 149 3.35 5.21 -8.71
CA GLU A 149 2.81 5.69 -9.99
C GLU A 149 3.90 6.38 -10.82
N GLN A 150 4.68 7.24 -10.19
CA GLN A 150 5.81 7.93 -10.83
C GLN A 150 6.89 6.95 -11.28
N TYR A 151 7.32 6.04 -10.41
CA TYR A 151 8.32 5.01 -10.71
C TYR A 151 7.90 4.14 -11.90
N ILE A 152 6.64 3.70 -11.95
CA ILE A 152 6.12 2.92 -13.06
C ILE A 152 6.21 3.71 -14.38
N VAL A 153 5.87 5.00 -14.36
CA VAL A 153 5.95 5.85 -15.56
C VAL A 153 7.40 6.00 -16.01
N GLU A 154 8.30 6.37 -15.10
CA GLU A 154 9.73 6.56 -15.38
C GLU A 154 10.38 5.30 -15.96
N MET A 155 10.14 4.14 -15.38
CA MET A 155 10.69 2.88 -15.86
C MET A 155 10.13 2.46 -17.23
N ARG A 156 8.85 2.72 -17.49
CA ARG A 156 8.25 2.47 -18.80
C ARG A 156 8.78 3.39 -19.89
N GLU A 157 9.11 4.63 -19.56
CA GLU A 157 9.76 5.57 -20.46
C GLU A 157 11.21 5.15 -20.73
N TYR A 158 11.94 4.76 -19.68
CA TYR A 158 13.31 4.25 -19.78
C TYR A 158 13.40 3.05 -20.74
N PHE A 159 12.56 2.02 -20.57
CA PHE A 159 12.57 0.83 -21.45
C PHE A 159 12.19 1.10 -22.91
N ARG A 160 11.71 2.30 -23.23
CA ARG A 160 11.41 2.74 -24.60
C ARG A 160 12.41 3.75 -25.12
N SER A 161 13.35 4.12 -24.31
CA SER A 161 14.33 5.13 -24.66
C SER A 161 15.49 4.54 -25.46
N SER A 162 16.18 5.40 -26.20
CA SER A 162 17.44 5.06 -26.84
C SER A 162 18.55 4.71 -25.83
N GLU A 163 18.40 5.12 -24.58
CA GLU A 163 19.34 4.82 -23.50
C GLU A 163 19.28 3.32 -23.13
N TRP A 164 18.10 2.75 -23.03
CA TRP A 164 17.92 1.32 -22.84
C TRP A 164 18.46 0.51 -24.01
N ASP A 165 18.15 0.92 -25.24
CA ASP A 165 18.67 0.26 -26.44
C ASP A 165 20.19 0.31 -26.48
N ALA A 166 20.81 1.43 -26.16
CA ALA A 166 22.26 1.60 -26.09
C ALA A 166 22.88 0.74 -24.96
N TYR A 167 22.27 0.64 -23.81
CA TYR A 167 22.70 -0.22 -22.71
C TYR A 167 22.73 -1.68 -23.12
N VAL A 168 21.66 -2.19 -23.71
CA VAL A 168 21.55 -3.57 -24.19
C VAL A 168 22.58 -3.81 -25.30
N ALA A 169 22.70 -2.91 -26.26
CA ALA A 169 23.66 -3.03 -27.37
C ALA A 169 25.11 -3.06 -26.88
N ASN A 170 25.46 -2.24 -25.89
CA ASN A 170 26.81 -2.21 -25.31
C ASN A 170 27.17 -3.55 -24.67
N ILE A 171 26.28 -4.17 -23.92
CA ILE A 171 26.50 -5.48 -23.31
C ILE A 171 26.61 -6.56 -24.39
N MET A 172 25.73 -6.53 -25.40
CA MET A 172 25.71 -7.52 -26.49
C MET A 172 26.95 -7.46 -27.36
N ASN A 173 27.64 -6.32 -27.45
CA ASN A 173 28.89 -6.13 -28.17
C ASN A 173 30.16 -6.43 -27.35
N GLY A 174 30.02 -6.67 -26.05
CA GLY A 174 31.11 -7.09 -25.16
C GLY A 174 31.56 -8.54 -25.42
N ASP A 175 32.59 -8.98 -24.72
CA ASP A 175 33.15 -10.32 -24.88
C ASP A 175 32.62 -11.34 -23.85
N ASP A 176 31.91 -10.89 -22.84
CA ASP A 176 31.40 -11.70 -21.73
C ASP A 176 30.05 -12.35 -22.08
N GLU A 177 30.05 -13.68 -22.24
CA GLU A 177 28.82 -14.41 -22.59
C GLU A 177 27.79 -14.49 -21.46
N ASP A 178 28.20 -14.43 -20.21
CA ASP A 178 27.26 -14.43 -19.08
C ASP A 178 26.47 -13.10 -19.02
N TRP A 179 27.16 -11.98 -19.27
CA TRP A 179 26.54 -10.68 -19.41
C TRP A 179 25.57 -10.60 -20.60
N LYS A 180 25.97 -11.17 -21.76
CA LYS A 180 25.09 -11.26 -22.93
C LYS A 180 23.84 -12.11 -22.64
N ALA A 181 23.99 -13.23 -21.94
CA ALA A 181 22.88 -14.08 -21.58
C ALA A 181 21.92 -13.34 -20.62
N SER A 182 22.47 -12.59 -19.64
CA SER A 182 21.68 -11.76 -18.74
C SER A 182 20.93 -10.64 -19.49
N ALA A 183 21.57 -9.96 -20.42
CA ALA A 183 20.92 -8.91 -21.22
C ALA A 183 19.78 -9.44 -22.09
N ARG A 184 19.96 -10.65 -22.71
CA ARG A 184 18.90 -11.33 -23.48
C ARG A 184 17.69 -11.62 -22.59
N ARG A 185 17.93 -12.21 -21.40
CA ARG A 185 16.88 -12.51 -20.42
C ARG A 185 16.14 -11.24 -19.97
N LYS A 186 16.87 -10.18 -19.63
CA LYS A 186 16.25 -8.89 -19.27
C LYS A 186 15.41 -8.30 -20.38
N LYS A 187 15.85 -8.39 -21.62
CA LYS A 187 15.04 -7.96 -22.76
C LYS A 187 13.75 -8.75 -22.87
N GLU A 188 13.78 -10.06 -22.70
CA GLU A 188 12.60 -10.92 -22.70
C GLU A 188 11.66 -10.57 -21.54
N GLU A 189 12.18 -10.29 -20.35
CA GLU A 189 11.40 -9.84 -19.18
C GLU A 189 10.70 -8.49 -19.44
N VAL A 190 11.38 -7.53 -20.07
CA VAL A 190 10.80 -6.23 -20.46
C VAL A 190 9.70 -6.42 -21.50
N GLU A 191 9.89 -7.28 -22.50
CA GLU A 191 8.88 -7.61 -23.51
C GLU A 191 7.65 -8.27 -22.87
N GLU A 192 7.86 -9.20 -21.92
CA GLU A 192 6.80 -9.85 -21.15
C GLU A 192 6.04 -8.84 -20.28
N TYR A 193 6.77 -7.96 -19.61
CA TYR A 193 6.19 -6.89 -18.82
C TYR A 193 5.24 -6.01 -19.66
N PHE A 194 5.66 -5.58 -20.88
CA PHE A 194 4.79 -4.78 -21.76
C PHE A 194 3.61 -5.57 -22.34
N ARG A 195 3.71 -6.88 -22.47
CA ARG A 195 2.57 -7.75 -22.83
C ARG A 195 1.55 -7.81 -21.72
N ARG A 196 2.01 -7.90 -20.46
CA ARG A 196 1.17 -7.98 -19.28
C ARG A 196 0.52 -6.63 -18.93
N TYR A 197 1.28 -5.56 -19.11
CA TYR A 197 0.87 -4.19 -18.82
C TYR A 197 0.89 -3.30 -20.09
N PRO A 198 -0.05 -3.52 -21.03
CA PRO A 198 -0.06 -2.75 -22.26
C PRO A 198 -0.35 -1.26 -22.01
N VAL A 199 0.24 -0.39 -22.83
CA VAL A 199 -0.09 1.04 -22.80
C VAL A 199 -1.48 1.21 -23.40
N ARG A 200 -2.42 1.63 -22.59
CA ARG A 200 -3.70 2.10 -23.14
C ARG A 200 -3.43 3.39 -23.94
N LYS A 201 -3.76 3.37 -25.23
CA LYS A 201 -3.72 4.55 -26.11
C LYS A 201 -4.80 5.53 -25.70
#